data_eb9a2da74f1335f8263f67dd0ac51589
#
_entry.id   eb9a2da74f1335f8263f67dd0ac51589
#
_cell.length_a   1.000
_cell.length_b   1.000
_cell.length_c   1.000
_cell.angle_alpha   90.00
_cell.angle_beta   90.00
_cell.angle_gamma   90.00
#
_symmetry.space_group_name_H-M   'P 1'
#
loop_
_entity.id
_entity.type
_entity.pdbx_description
1 polymer ?
#
loop_
_entity_poly.entity_id
_entity_poly.type
_entity_poly.pdbx_seq_one_letter_code
_entity_poly.pdbx_strand_id
1 'polypeptide(L)'
;MKNTKLCGIMPALMTAFNDYGVDTQKVAAHSKWLADCGMHGLYVGGSSGEMILMTEDERKGLLETVVDAVGDRLTIIAHVGTTSTRGTLELARHAAKCGAHALSSVTPLYYKYSYKEVKHYYEQIAAETPLPVIIYNIPALTGTTLNYDQLCEILSIPGVGGMKFTSSDFFQLERIRAAFPDKVFYNGSDEMLLSGLAAGADGGIGTTYNYQPGRILAVYNEFKAGNMAKALEYQAKANETIAKILKYGVLPSCKMIMKLNGMDYGTCREPFMPLDEAAIEDLKTISIAD
;
A
#
# COMPACT_ATOMS: atom_id res chain seq x y z
N MET A 1 -1.20 -16.73 17.13
CA MET A 1 -1.82 -17.22 15.85
C MET A 1 -1.89 -16.07 14.87
N LYS A 2 -1.55 -16.31 13.61
CA LYS A 2 -1.57 -15.33 12.54
C LYS A 2 -2.98 -14.76 12.32
N ASN A 3 -3.08 -13.43 12.17
CA ASN A 3 -4.35 -12.78 11.85
C ASN A 3 -4.64 -12.92 10.34
N THR A 4 -5.41 -13.92 9.98
CA THR A 4 -5.74 -14.24 8.58
C THR A 4 -6.60 -13.17 7.89
N LYS A 5 -7.32 -12.33 8.64
CA LYS A 5 -8.06 -11.20 8.06
C LYS A 5 -7.13 -10.15 7.42
N LEU A 6 -5.88 -10.10 7.86
CA LEU A 6 -4.87 -9.21 7.28
C LEU A 6 -4.16 -9.81 6.06
N CYS A 7 -4.45 -11.06 5.64
CA CYS A 7 -3.82 -11.66 4.46
C CYS A 7 -4.52 -11.27 3.16
N GLY A 8 -3.81 -11.33 2.02
CA GLY A 8 -4.40 -11.15 0.69
C GLY A 8 -3.93 -9.92 -0.06
N ILE A 9 -4.67 -9.55 -1.08
CA ILE A 9 -4.34 -8.47 -2.02
C ILE A 9 -5.09 -7.21 -1.64
N MET A 10 -4.35 -6.12 -1.46
CA MET A 10 -4.89 -4.83 -1.01
C MET A 10 -4.34 -3.70 -1.89
N PRO A 11 -5.17 -2.99 -2.64
CA PRO A 11 -4.75 -1.75 -3.28
C PRO A 11 -4.17 -0.76 -2.26
N ALA A 12 -2.98 -0.21 -2.56
CA ALA A 12 -2.51 1.01 -1.92
C ALA A 12 -3.35 2.14 -2.52
N LEU A 13 -4.46 2.45 -1.83
CA LEU A 13 -5.52 3.29 -2.36
C LEU A 13 -4.97 4.66 -2.78
N MET A 14 -5.22 5.03 -4.02
CA MET A 14 -4.93 6.38 -4.53
C MET A 14 -5.97 7.35 -3.98
N THR A 15 -5.60 8.62 -3.86
CA THR A 15 -6.51 9.66 -3.39
C THR A 15 -6.98 10.52 -4.55
N ALA A 16 -8.29 10.66 -4.70
CA ALA A 16 -8.87 11.62 -5.62
C ALA A 16 -8.85 13.01 -4.99
N PHE A 17 -8.48 14.02 -5.77
CA PHE A 17 -8.48 15.42 -5.36
C PHE A 17 -9.36 16.26 -6.26
N ASN A 18 -9.91 17.33 -5.68
CA ASN A 18 -10.58 18.42 -6.36
C ASN A 18 -10.03 19.76 -5.83
N ASP A 19 -10.60 20.89 -6.26
CA ASP A 19 -10.14 22.24 -5.89
C ASP A 19 -10.25 22.52 -4.38
N TYR A 20 -11.00 21.72 -3.63
CA TYR A 20 -11.25 21.91 -2.20
C TYR A 20 -10.54 20.92 -1.30
N GLY A 21 -9.81 19.96 -1.86
CA GLY A 21 -9.10 18.93 -1.09
C GLY A 21 -9.34 17.52 -1.59
N VAL A 22 -9.59 16.58 -0.68
CA VAL A 22 -9.91 15.18 -1.01
C VAL A 22 -11.34 15.08 -1.56
N ASP A 23 -11.48 14.50 -2.75
CA ASP A 23 -12.80 14.19 -3.34
C ASP A 23 -13.36 12.90 -2.72
N THR A 24 -14.08 13.07 -1.63
CA THR A 24 -14.63 11.95 -0.85
C THR A 24 -15.62 11.09 -1.64
N GLN A 25 -16.38 11.69 -2.57
CA GLN A 25 -17.34 10.95 -3.38
C GLN A 25 -16.64 9.99 -4.33
N LYS A 26 -15.59 10.44 -5.02
CA LYS A 26 -14.79 9.60 -5.91
C LYS A 26 -14.03 8.53 -5.14
N VAL A 27 -13.45 8.87 -3.99
CA VAL A 27 -12.79 7.90 -3.11
C VAL A 27 -13.75 6.80 -2.67
N ALA A 28 -14.94 7.15 -2.19
CA ALA A 28 -15.96 6.19 -1.77
C ALA A 28 -16.41 5.28 -2.93
N ALA A 29 -16.66 5.85 -4.11
CA ALA A 29 -17.08 5.10 -5.29
C ALA A 29 -16.02 4.10 -5.73
N HIS A 30 -14.75 4.52 -5.78
CA HIS A 30 -13.64 3.63 -6.14
C HIS A 30 -13.41 2.53 -5.09
N SER A 31 -13.50 2.86 -3.80
CA SER A 31 -13.39 1.86 -2.73
C SER A 31 -14.46 0.76 -2.86
N LYS A 32 -15.70 1.15 -3.18
CA LYS A 32 -16.79 0.19 -3.44
C LYS A 32 -16.52 -0.66 -4.67
N TRP A 33 -16.06 -0.04 -5.76
CA TRP A 33 -15.69 -0.77 -6.98
C TRP A 33 -14.57 -1.80 -6.72
N LEU A 34 -13.53 -1.43 -5.96
CA LEU A 34 -12.47 -2.38 -5.58
C LEU A 34 -12.99 -3.53 -4.72
N ALA A 35 -13.95 -3.26 -3.83
CA ALA A 35 -14.63 -4.30 -3.06
C ALA A 35 -15.46 -5.23 -3.95
N ASP A 36 -16.15 -4.68 -4.96
CA ASP A 36 -16.92 -5.46 -5.94
C ASP A 36 -16.01 -6.30 -6.85
N CYS A 37 -14.78 -5.84 -7.13
CA CYS A 37 -13.76 -6.62 -7.82
C CYS A 37 -13.19 -7.80 -6.98
N GLY A 38 -13.54 -7.90 -5.69
CA GLY A 38 -13.09 -9.00 -4.82
C GLY A 38 -11.74 -8.76 -4.13
N MET A 39 -11.31 -7.50 -3.96
CA MET A 39 -10.13 -7.18 -3.16
C MET A 39 -10.32 -7.60 -1.71
N HIS A 40 -9.24 -7.98 -1.03
CA HIS A 40 -9.29 -8.46 0.36
C HIS A 40 -9.27 -7.30 1.38
N GLY A 41 -8.76 -6.14 0.98
CA GLY A 41 -8.66 -4.97 1.83
C GLY A 41 -8.16 -3.75 1.07
N LEU A 42 -7.99 -2.64 1.79
CA LEU A 42 -7.42 -1.39 1.28
C LEU A 42 -6.33 -0.89 2.23
N TYR A 43 -5.25 -0.40 1.64
CA TYR A 43 -4.18 0.31 2.35
C TYR A 43 -4.35 1.81 2.11
N VAL A 44 -4.77 2.55 3.14
CA VAL A 44 -5.29 3.91 3.03
C VAL A 44 -4.26 4.93 3.51
N GLY A 45 -4.09 6.03 2.76
CA GLY A 45 -3.27 7.17 3.15
C GLY A 45 -1.77 6.89 3.17
N GLY A 46 -1.27 5.95 2.33
CA GLY A 46 0.15 5.67 2.13
C GLY A 46 0.77 6.48 0.98
N SER A 47 1.94 6.05 0.49
CA SER A 47 2.68 6.74 -0.58
C SER A 47 1.86 6.91 -1.85
N SER A 48 1.11 5.87 -2.26
CA SER A 48 0.23 5.93 -3.44
C SER A 48 -0.95 6.88 -3.26
N GLY A 49 -1.35 7.14 -2.02
CA GLY A 49 -2.37 8.12 -1.66
C GLY A 49 -1.83 9.53 -1.50
N GLU A 50 -0.56 9.79 -1.85
CA GLU A 50 0.08 11.10 -1.75
C GLU A 50 0.13 11.65 -0.31
N MET A 51 0.40 10.79 0.66
CA MET A 51 0.33 11.08 2.10
C MET A 51 1.10 12.33 2.57
N ILE A 52 2.24 12.62 1.94
CA ILE A 52 3.10 13.76 2.31
C ILE A 52 2.50 15.09 1.82
N LEU A 53 1.66 15.04 0.80
CA LEU A 53 1.01 16.21 0.19
C LEU A 53 -0.38 16.48 0.79
N MET A 54 -0.81 15.70 1.77
CA MET A 54 -2.07 15.90 2.50
C MET A 54 -1.83 16.43 3.91
N THR A 55 -2.74 17.27 4.37
CA THR A 55 -2.82 17.63 5.80
C THR A 55 -3.28 16.44 6.64
N GLU A 56 -3.05 16.49 7.95
CA GLU A 56 -3.53 15.43 8.86
C GLU A 56 -5.06 15.33 8.85
N ASP A 57 -5.77 16.46 8.71
CA ASP A 57 -7.24 16.46 8.65
C ASP A 57 -7.76 15.86 7.34
N GLU A 58 -7.12 16.11 6.20
CA GLU A 58 -7.46 15.43 4.95
C GLU A 58 -7.25 13.91 5.06
N ARG A 59 -6.18 13.48 5.74
CA ARG A 59 -5.91 12.04 5.95
C ARG A 59 -6.94 11.40 6.88
N LYS A 60 -7.42 12.12 7.89
CA LYS A 60 -8.53 11.66 8.76
C LYS A 60 -9.81 11.51 7.96
N GLY A 61 -10.21 12.54 7.21
CA GLY A 61 -11.40 12.51 6.38
C GLY A 61 -11.36 11.45 5.26
N LEU A 62 -10.17 11.23 4.67
CA LEU A 62 -9.95 10.13 3.73
C LEU A 62 -10.24 8.77 4.36
N LEU A 63 -9.68 8.51 5.56
CA LEU A 63 -9.89 7.25 6.26
C LEU A 63 -11.36 7.05 6.65
N GLU A 64 -12.01 8.06 7.21
CA GLU A 64 -13.43 8.06 7.54
C GLU A 64 -14.28 7.69 6.32
N THR A 65 -14.03 8.36 5.19
CA THR A 65 -14.72 8.09 3.92
C THR A 65 -14.58 6.63 3.48
N VAL A 66 -13.39 6.04 3.60
CA VAL A 66 -13.14 4.65 3.18
C VAL A 66 -13.80 3.67 4.15
N VAL A 67 -13.69 3.91 5.45
CA VAL A 67 -14.32 3.04 6.47
C VAL A 67 -15.83 3.05 6.34
N ASP A 68 -16.45 4.23 6.16
CA ASP A 68 -17.90 4.36 5.96
C ASP A 68 -18.36 3.67 4.66
N ALA A 69 -17.52 3.70 3.63
CA ALA A 69 -17.88 3.13 2.34
C ALA A 69 -17.80 1.59 2.30
N VAL A 70 -16.79 0.99 2.93
CA VAL A 70 -16.44 -0.43 2.75
C VAL A 70 -15.83 -1.12 3.99
N GLY A 71 -15.80 -0.47 5.16
CA GLY A 71 -15.17 -1.03 6.36
C GLY A 71 -15.81 -2.31 6.90
N ASP A 72 -17.04 -2.58 6.54
CA ASP A 72 -17.76 -3.83 6.84
C ASP A 72 -17.46 -4.97 5.84
N ARG A 73 -16.90 -4.62 4.67
CA ARG A 73 -16.63 -5.55 3.55
C ARG A 73 -15.15 -5.85 3.39
N LEU A 74 -14.28 -4.91 3.70
CA LEU A 74 -12.85 -4.97 3.43
C LEU A 74 -12.01 -4.76 4.69
N THR A 75 -10.85 -5.40 4.73
CA THR A 75 -9.84 -5.08 5.73
C THR A 75 -9.20 -3.72 5.43
N ILE A 76 -9.21 -2.80 6.40
CA ILE A 76 -8.64 -1.47 6.25
C ILE A 76 -7.34 -1.36 7.05
N ILE A 77 -6.23 -1.11 6.36
CA ILE A 77 -4.93 -0.78 6.96
C ILE A 77 -4.70 0.71 6.78
N ALA A 78 -4.69 1.45 7.88
CA ALA A 78 -4.44 2.89 7.86
C ALA A 78 -2.95 3.20 7.96
N HIS A 79 -2.38 3.87 6.95
CA HIS A 79 -1.05 4.42 7.06
C HIS A 79 -1.10 5.69 7.90
N VAL A 80 -0.34 5.73 9.00
CA VAL A 80 -0.37 6.82 9.97
C VAL A 80 0.92 7.65 10.02
N GLY A 81 2.00 7.20 9.34
CA GLY A 81 3.28 7.89 9.34
C GLY A 81 3.17 9.33 8.80
N THR A 82 3.78 10.27 9.52
CA THR A 82 3.95 11.69 9.14
C THR A 82 5.40 12.11 9.33
N THR A 83 5.70 13.39 9.12
CA THR A 83 7.01 13.97 9.40
C THR A 83 7.27 14.20 10.90
N SER A 84 6.27 14.00 11.77
CA SER A 84 6.42 14.12 13.22
C SER A 84 5.82 12.90 13.93
N THR A 85 6.49 12.44 14.99
CA THR A 85 5.95 11.35 15.83
C THR A 85 4.62 11.74 16.45
N ARG A 86 4.46 13.00 16.89
CA ARG A 86 3.21 13.49 17.48
C ARG A 86 2.03 13.33 16.50
N GLY A 87 2.17 13.81 15.25
CA GLY A 87 1.13 13.68 14.24
C GLY A 87 0.85 12.21 13.91
N THR A 88 1.90 11.37 13.86
CA THR A 88 1.74 9.92 13.67
C THR A 88 0.87 9.29 14.77
N LEU A 89 1.11 9.61 16.03
CA LEU A 89 0.33 9.09 17.16
C LEU A 89 -1.11 9.64 17.17
N GLU A 90 -1.32 10.88 16.76
CA GLU A 90 -2.67 11.46 16.59
C GLU A 90 -3.46 10.72 15.50
N LEU A 91 -2.85 10.45 14.34
CA LEU A 91 -3.46 9.65 13.28
C LEU A 91 -3.70 8.20 13.71
N ALA A 92 -2.80 7.61 14.52
CA ALA A 92 -2.98 6.26 15.06
C ALA A 92 -4.22 6.16 15.96
N ARG A 93 -4.38 7.10 16.90
CA ARG A 93 -5.57 7.19 17.76
C ARG A 93 -6.85 7.40 16.95
N HIS A 94 -6.80 8.27 15.96
CA HIS A 94 -7.93 8.51 15.06
C HIS A 94 -8.28 7.23 14.29
N ALA A 95 -7.32 6.56 13.69
CA ALA A 95 -7.54 5.33 12.93
C ALA A 95 -8.17 4.21 13.77
N ALA A 96 -7.74 4.06 15.02
CA ALA A 96 -8.34 3.09 15.94
C ALA A 96 -9.81 3.44 16.27
N LYS A 97 -10.13 4.71 16.48
CA LYS A 97 -11.51 5.16 16.74
C LYS A 97 -12.40 5.05 15.50
N CYS A 98 -11.83 5.27 14.32
CA CYS A 98 -12.52 5.21 13.03
C CYS A 98 -12.88 3.78 12.61
N GLY A 99 -12.26 2.75 13.19
CA GLY A 99 -12.54 1.35 12.86
C GLY A 99 -11.57 0.73 11.86
N ALA A 100 -10.36 1.26 11.72
CA ALA A 100 -9.30 0.58 10.99
C ALA A 100 -8.96 -0.78 11.65
N HIS A 101 -8.49 -1.73 10.84
CA HIS A 101 -8.16 -3.08 11.30
C HIS A 101 -6.67 -3.23 11.67
N ALA A 102 -5.82 -2.38 11.12
CA ALA A 102 -4.40 -2.30 11.42
C ALA A 102 -3.85 -0.90 11.13
N LEU A 103 -2.74 -0.57 11.76
CA LEU A 103 -1.94 0.61 11.45
C LEU A 103 -0.76 0.24 10.56
N SER A 104 -0.24 1.21 9.80
CA SER A 104 1.05 1.07 9.14
C SER A 104 1.82 2.38 9.17
N SER A 105 3.13 2.31 9.17
CA SER A 105 3.99 3.48 9.04
C SER A 105 5.28 3.13 8.32
N VAL A 106 5.76 4.05 7.47
CA VAL A 106 7.16 4.09 7.04
C VAL A 106 8.06 4.43 8.23
N THR A 107 9.36 4.21 8.10
CA THR A 107 10.35 4.76 9.04
C THR A 107 10.26 6.29 9.07
N PRO A 108 10.70 6.97 10.14
CA PRO A 108 10.74 8.43 10.18
C PRO A 108 11.44 9.01 8.95
N LEU A 109 10.91 10.16 8.46
CA LEU A 109 11.29 10.72 7.17
C LEU A 109 12.27 11.89 7.32
N TYR A 110 13.00 12.17 6.22
CA TYR A 110 13.85 13.32 5.98
C TYR A 110 15.20 13.30 6.69
N TYR A 111 15.27 13.16 8.02
CA TYR A 111 16.54 13.15 8.75
C TYR A 111 17.15 11.72 8.78
N LYS A 112 18.48 11.66 8.93
CA LYS A 112 19.18 10.38 9.15
C LYS A 112 19.04 9.97 10.61
N TYR A 113 18.00 9.26 10.91
CA TYR A 113 17.76 8.71 12.25
C TYR A 113 18.65 7.48 12.50
N SER A 114 19.14 7.37 13.74
CA SER A 114 19.81 6.15 14.19
C SER A 114 18.81 4.99 14.31
N TYR A 115 19.32 3.77 14.29
CA TYR A 115 18.48 2.58 14.50
C TYR A 115 17.67 2.64 15.81
N LYS A 116 18.27 3.17 16.89
CA LYS A 116 17.57 3.31 18.19
C LYS A 116 16.37 4.24 18.10
N GLU A 117 16.48 5.33 17.34
CA GLU A 117 15.37 6.28 17.12
C GLU A 117 14.27 5.67 16.27
N VAL A 118 14.63 4.91 15.22
CA VAL A 118 13.67 4.18 14.38
C VAL A 118 12.92 3.12 15.19
N LYS A 119 13.64 2.34 16.01
CA LYS A 119 13.02 1.34 16.88
C LYS A 119 12.08 1.99 17.89
N HIS A 120 12.52 3.05 18.56
CA HIS A 120 11.70 3.79 19.53
C HIS A 120 10.44 4.37 18.90
N TYR A 121 10.52 4.86 17.66
CA TYR A 121 9.36 5.33 16.92
C TYR A 121 8.29 4.23 16.76
N TYR A 122 8.68 3.01 16.38
CA TYR A 122 7.74 1.89 16.27
C TYR A 122 7.22 1.41 17.62
N GLU A 123 8.03 1.47 18.68
CA GLU A 123 7.60 1.20 20.06
C GLU A 123 6.46 2.15 20.47
N GLN A 124 6.61 3.47 20.18
CA GLN A 124 5.58 4.46 20.48
C GLN A 124 4.28 4.19 19.70
N ILE A 125 4.35 3.89 18.40
CA ILE A 125 3.15 3.58 17.60
C ILE A 125 2.46 2.33 18.11
N ALA A 126 3.22 1.26 18.41
CA ALA A 126 2.67 -0.01 18.88
C ALA A 126 2.03 0.09 20.28
N ALA A 127 2.52 1.00 21.12
CA ALA A 127 1.94 1.25 22.44
C ALA A 127 0.70 2.16 22.43
N GLU A 128 0.47 2.90 21.33
CA GLU A 128 -0.55 3.95 21.27
C GLU A 128 -1.97 3.39 21.16
N THR A 129 -2.15 2.24 20.50
CA THR A 129 -3.46 1.62 20.27
C THR A 129 -3.37 0.10 20.32
N PRO A 130 -4.48 -0.62 20.52
CA PRO A 130 -4.49 -2.10 20.47
C PRO A 130 -4.39 -2.66 19.04
N LEU A 131 -4.39 -1.82 18.00
CA LEU A 131 -4.33 -2.28 16.62
C LEU A 131 -2.92 -2.79 16.27
N PRO A 132 -2.81 -3.89 15.50
CA PRO A 132 -1.52 -4.37 15.04
C PRO A 132 -0.86 -3.37 14.09
N VAL A 133 0.45 -3.15 14.28
CA VAL A 133 1.25 -2.25 13.43
C VAL A 133 1.94 -3.05 12.34
N ILE A 134 1.75 -2.65 11.08
CA ILE A 134 2.45 -3.17 9.90
C ILE A 134 3.60 -2.22 9.57
N ILE A 135 4.82 -2.65 9.78
CA ILE A 135 6.01 -1.88 9.39
C ILE A 135 5.98 -1.69 7.88
N TYR A 136 6.21 -0.47 7.39
CA TYR A 136 6.40 -0.24 5.96
C TYR A 136 7.89 -0.05 5.64
N ASN A 137 8.53 -1.14 5.24
CA ASN A 137 9.93 -1.14 4.82
C ASN A 137 10.03 -0.79 3.33
N ILE A 138 10.46 0.44 3.04
CA ILE A 138 10.70 0.97 1.68
C ILE A 138 11.97 1.81 1.65
N PRO A 139 13.16 1.20 1.71
CA PRO A 139 14.42 1.91 1.81
C PRO A 139 14.69 2.87 0.65
N ALA A 140 14.19 2.56 -0.55
CA ALA A 140 14.37 3.41 -1.73
C ALA A 140 13.73 4.81 -1.59
N LEU A 141 12.64 4.96 -0.82
CA LEU A 141 11.98 6.25 -0.61
C LEU A 141 12.32 6.89 0.73
N THR A 142 12.58 6.09 1.75
CA THR A 142 12.85 6.62 3.10
C THR A 142 14.34 6.90 3.33
N GLY A 143 15.24 6.34 2.50
CA GLY A 143 16.67 6.39 2.72
C GLY A 143 17.17 5.62 3.95
N THR A 144 16.26 4.91 4.64
CA THR A 144 16.58 4.10 5.83
C THR A 144 16.65 2.64 5.44
N THR A 145 17.85 2.07 5.50
CA THR A 145 18.09 0.64 5.27
C THR A 145 18.27 -0.06 6.63
N LEU A 146 17.44 -1.06 6.88
CA LEU A 146 17.51 -1.90 8.07
C LEU A 146 18.03 -3.30 7.68
N ASN A 147 19.02 -3.80 8.41
CA ASN A 147 19.49 -5.15 8.22
C ASN A 147 18.54 -6.19 8.85
N TYR A 148 18.86 -7.47 8.63
CA TYR A 148 18.02 -8.58 9.12
C TYR A 148 17.78 -8.51 10.64
N ASP A 149 18.83 -8.33 11.44
CA ASP A 149 18.71 -8.33 12.91
C ASP A 149 17.86 -7.15 13.40
N GLN A 150 18.06 -5.96 12.82
CA GLN A 150 17.29 -4.77 13.12
C GLN A 150 15.80 -4.94 12.79
N LEU A 151 15.49 -5.55 11.64
CA LEU A 151 14.10 -5.86 11.27
C LEU A 151 13.49 -6.89 12.22
N CYS A 152 14.24 -7.92 12.61
CA CYS A 152 13.79 -8.91 13.59
C CYS A 152 13.51 -8.28 14.96
N GLU A 153 14.37 -7.37 15.43
CA GLU A 153 14.14 -6.66 16.69
C GLU A 153 12.86 -5.80 16.64
N ILE A 154 12.63 -5.04 15.56
CA ILE A 154 11.41 -4.22 15.41
C ILE A 154 10.18 -5.12 15.29
N LEU A 155 10.25 -6.20 14.54
CA LEU A 155 9.17 -7.19 14.45
C LEU A 155 8.85 -7.84 15.80
N SER A 156 9.82 -7.95 16.70
CA SER A 156 9.63 -8.50 18.05
C SER A 156 8.93 -7.56 19.03
N ILE A 157 8.75 -6.27 18.67
CA ILE A 157 8.03 -5.31 19.52
C ILE A 157 6.57 -5.79 19.72
N PRO A 158 6.06 -5.86 20.96
CA PRO A 158 4.66 -6.16 21.23
C PRO A 158 3.74 -5.18 20.47
N GLY A 159 2.71 -5.70 19.80
CA GLY A 159 1.81 -4.89 18.97
C GLY A 159 2.22 -4.77 17.50
N VAL A 160 3.47 -5.10 17.12
CA VAL A 160 3.86 -5.19 15.71
C VAL A 160 3.31 -6.48 15.12
N GLY A 161 2.40 -6.36 14.14
CA GLY A 161 1.66 -7.46 13.52
C GLY A 161 2.28 -8.01 12.22
N GLY A 162 3.22 -7.29 11.61
CA GLY A 162 3.82 -7.71 10.35
C GLY A 162 4.56 -6.60 9.63
N MET A 163 4.78 -6.81 8.31
CA MET A 163 5.54 -5.87 7.49
C MET A 163 5.05 -5.85 6.04
N LYS A 164 4.97 -4.65 5.45
CA LYS A 164 4.97 -4.43 4.01
C LYS A 164 6.42 -4.28 3.56
N PHE A 165 6.87 -5.19 2.71
CA PHE A 165 8.25 -5.28 2.25
C PHE A 165 8.35 -4.82 0.80
N THR A 166 8.90 -3.62 0.60
CA THR A 166 9.10 -3.00 -0.72
C THR A 166 10.59 -2.94 -1.02
N SER A 167 11.15 -4.08 -1.34
CA SER A 167 12.56 -4.30 -1.70
C SER A 167 12.67 -5.54 -2.59
N SER A 168 13.71 -5.62 -3.39
CA SER A 168 14.04 -6.79 -4.21
C SER A 168 14.82 -7.88 -3.46
N ASP A 169 15.17 -7.66 -2.20
CA ASP A 169 15.89 -8.65 -1.38
C ASP A 169 14.94 -9.73 -0.84
N PHE A 170 14.51 -10.62 -1.73
CA PHE A 170 13.63 -11.73 -1.36
C PHE A 170 14.29 -12.77 -0.45
N PHE A 171 15.62 -12.84 -0.42
CA PHE A 171 16.32 -13.66 0.56
C PHE A 171 16.08 -13.11 1.98
N GLN A 172 16.19 -11.81 2.18
CA GLN A 172 15.88 -11.17 3.47
C GLN A 172 14.38 -11.40 3.84
N LEU A 173 13.46 -11.23 2.89
CA LEU A 173 12.04 -11.47 3.13
C LEU A 173 11.78 -12.91 3.59
N GLU A 174 12.32 -13.88 2.89
CA GLU A 174 12.15 -15.31 3.23
C GLU A 174 12.71 -15.63 4.62
N ARG A 175 13.91 -15.15 4.96
CA ARG A 175 14.52 -15.36 6.28
C ARG A 175 13.69 -14.75 7.42
N ILE A 176 13.19 -13.52 7.22
CA ILE A 176 12.35 -12.85 8.21
C ILE A 176 11.01 -13.59 8.34
N ARG A 177 10.42 -14.00 7.22
CA ARG A 177 9.18 -14.78 7.21
C ARG A 177 9.31 -16.09 7.97
N ALA A 178 10.43 -16.79 7.82
CA ALA A 178 10.71 -18.02 8.56
C ALA A 178 10.85 -17.78 10.08
N ALA A 179 11.46 -16.65 10.47
CA ALA A 179 11.63 -16.28 11.88
C ALA A 179 10.32 -15.87 12.56
N PHE A 180 9.34 -15.34 11.81
CA PHE A 180 8.06 -14.82 12.35
C PHE A 180 6.84 -15.46 11.66
N PRO A 181 6.58 -16.76 11.85
CA PRO A 181 5.47 -17.46 11.18
C PRO A 181 4.08 -16.94 11.53
N ASP A 182 3.92 -16.31 12.67
CA ASP A 182 2.65 -15.77 13.16
C ASP A 182 2.36 -14.33 12.71
N LYS A 183 3.31 -13.67 12.05
CA LYS A 183 3.13 -12.30 11.52
C LYS A 183 2.72 -12.31 10.05
N VAL A 184 2.21 -11.18 9.58
CA VAL A 184 1.74 -11.01 8.20
C VAL A 184 2.77 -10.23 7.38
N PHE A 185 3.09 -10.72 6.18
CA PHE A 185 4.04 -10.10 5.28
C PHE A 185 3.40 -9.81 3.93
N TYR A 186 3.58 -8.58 3.43
CA TYR A 186 3.10 -8.18 2.13
C TYR A 186 4.26 -7.85 1.20
N ASN A 187 4.19 -8.35 -0.02
CA ASN A 187 5.01 -7.81 -1.10
C ASN A 187 4.54 -6.38 -1.43
N GLY A 188 5.47 -5.44 -1.56
CA GLY A 188 5.16 -4.04 -1.85
C GLY A 188 5.59 -3.57 -3.24
N SER A 189 6.21 -4.44 -4.04
CA SER A 189 6.65 -4.18 -5.41
C SER A 189 5.73 -4.91 -6.38
N ASP A 190 4.86 -4.19 -7.07
CA ASP A 190 3.78 -4.75 -7.90
C ASP A 190 4.32 -5.64 -9.02
N GLU A 191 5.41 -5.20 -9.65
CA GLU A 191 6.12 -5.89 -10.72
C GLU A 191 6.75 -7.23 -10.28
N MET A 192 6.83 -7.46 -8.99
CA MET A 192 7.42 -8.66 -8.37
C MET A 192 6.45 -9.36 -7.40
N LEU A 193 5.13 -9.19 -7.57
CA LEU A 193 4.15 -9.80 -6.66
C LEU A 193 4.34 -11.31 -6.55
N LEU A 194 4.45 -11.99 -7.68
CA LEU A 194 4.63 -13.45 -7.73
C LEU A 194 5.92 -13.89 -7.03
N SER A 195 7.02 -13.15 -7.21
CA SER A 195 8.30 -13.43 -6.53
C SER A 195 8.17 -13.27 -5.01
N GLY A 196 7.48 -12.21 -4.57
CA GLY A 196 7.20 -11.99 -3.14
C GLY A 196 6.34 -13.10 -2.52
N LEU A 197 5.30 -13.56 -3.25
CA LEU A 197 4.46 -14.69 -2.81
C LEU A 197 5.29 -15.98 -2.71
N ALA A 198 6.17 -16.24 -3.68
CA ALA A 198 7.07 -17.39 -3.66
C ALA A 198 8.10 -17.33 -2.51
N ALA A 199 8.52 -16.13 -2.10
CA ALA A 199 9.36 -15.90 -0.92
C ALA A 199 8.56 -15.94 0.40
N GLY A 200 7.26 -16.24 0.37
CA GLY A 200 6.42 -16.47 1.54
C GLY A 200 5.59 -15.26 2.00
N ALA A 201 5.43 -14.23 1.18
CA ALA A 201 4.48 -13.17 1.48
C ALA A 201 3.04 -13.71 1.54
N ASP A 202 2.21 -13.13 2.41
CA ASP A 202 0.82 -13.51 2.63
C ASP A 202 -0.14 -12.83 1.66
N GLY A 203 0.39 -11.90 0.89
CA GLY A 203 -0.32 -11.12 -0.09
C GLY A 203 0.53 -9.98 -0.63
N GLY A 204 -0.13 -8.95 -1.16
CA GLY A 204 0.53 -7.77 -1.70
C GLY A 204 -0.23 -6.49 -1.40
N ILE A 205 0.51 -5.40 -1.28
CA ILE A 205 -0.05 -4.05 -1.17
C ILE A 205 0.59 -3.19 -2.27
N GLY A 206 -0.17 -2.84 -3.29
CA GLY A 206 0.37 -2.22 -4.49
C GLY A 206 -0.46 -1.10 -5.10
N THR A 207 0.21 -0.20 -5.81
CA THR A 207 -0.37 0.99 -6.45
C THR A 207 -1.19 0.62 -7.68
N THR A 208 -0.67 -0.28 -8.51
CA THR A 208 -1.28 -0.64 -9.79
C THR A 208 -2.54 -1.49 -9.63
N TYR A 209 -2.78 -2.01 -8.44
CA TYR A 209 -3.99 -2.74 -8.07
C TYR A 209 -5.24 -1.85 -8.14
N ASN A 210 -5.06 -0.53 -8.11
CA ASN A 210 -6.14 0.44 -8.26
C ASN A 210 -6.81 0.42 -9.64
N TYR A 211 -6.10 -0.01 -10.71
CA TYR A 211 -6.64 0.01 -12.06
C TYR A 211 -6.63 -1.36 -12.77
N GLN A 212 -5.90 -2.35 -12.26
CA GLN A 212 -5.87 -3.71 -12.83
C GLN A 212 -6.13 -4.80 -11.77
N PRO A 213 -7.22 -4.68 -10.97
CA PRO A 213 -7.47 -5.60 -9.87
C PRO A 213 -7.61 -7.05 -10.32
N GLY A 214 -8.24 -7.30 -11.47
CA GLY A 214 -8.46 -8.64 -12.01
C GLY A 214 -7.14 -9.39 -12.26
N ARG A 215 -6.17 -8.74 -12.93
CA ARG A 215 -4.86 -9.34 -13.21
C ARG A 215 -4.10 -9.68 -11.93
N ILE A 216 -4.11 -8.76 -10.98
CA ILE A 216 -3.41 -8.94 -9.70
C ILE A 216 -4.04 -10.06 -8.86
N LEU A 217 -5.37 -10.11 -8.80
CA LEU A 217 -6.08 -11.21 -8.15
C LEU A 217 -5.81 -12.53 -8.85
N ALA A 218 -5.71 -12.55 -10.19
CA ALA A 218 -5.36 -13.75 -10.93
C ALA A 218 -3.95 -14.25 -10.59
N VAL A 219 -2.94 -13.37 -10.49
CA VAL A 219 -1.60 -13.76 -10.01
C VAL A 219 -1.69 -14.45 -8.65
N TYR A 220 -2.40 -13.84 -7.71
CA TYR A 220 -2.54 -14.37 -6.36
C TYR A 220 -3.28 -15.69 -6.31
N ASN A 221 -4.44 -15.78 -6.98
CA ASN A 221 -5.30 -16.97 -6.95
C ASN A 221 -4.65 -18.16 -7.65
N GLU A 222 -4.03 -17.96 -8.82
CA GLU A 222 -3.32 -19.03 -9.55
C GLU A 222 -2.09 -19.52 -8.77
N PHE A 223 -1.35 -18.59 -8.10
CA PHE A 223 -0.28 -18.99 -7.20
C PHE A 223 -0.81 -19.83 -6.03
N LYS A 224 -1.89 -19.41 -5.37
CA LYS A 224 -2.50 -20.15 -4.25
C LYS A 224 -3.06 -21.52 -4.67
N ALA A 225 -3.48 -21.64 -5.92
CA ALA A 225 -3.93 -22.90 -6.52
C ALA A 225 -2.77 -23.81 -6.99
N GLY A 226 -1.51 -23.35 -6.90
CA GLY A 226 -0.33 -24.08 -7.38
C GLY A 226 -0.08 -23.96 -8.89
N ASN A 227 -0.81 -23.14 -9.61
CA ASN A 227 -0.73 -22.95 -11.06
C ASN A 227 0.35 -21.90 -11.42
N MET A 228 1.60 -22.19 -11.12
CA MET A 228 2.71 -21.22 -11.25
C MET A 228 2.84 -20.68 -12.68
N ALA A 229 2.65 -21.49 -13.72
CA ALA A 229 2.75 -21.05 -15.11
C ALA A 229 1.71 -19.96 -15.45
N LYS A 230 0.46 -20.14 -15.01
CA LYS A 230 -0.59 -19.12 -15.19
C LYS A 230 -0.35 -17.88 -14.34
N ALA A 231 0.09 -18.05 -13.10
CA ALA A 231 0.46 -16.92 -12.25
C ALA A 231 1.54 -16.05 -12.91
N LEU A 232 2.55 -16.69 -13.54
CA LEU A 232 3.61 -16.00 -14.27
C LEU A 232 3.07 -15.26 -15.52
N GLU A 233 2.12 -15.86 -16.24
CA GLU A 233 1.45 -15.22 -17.39
C GLU A 233 0.73 -13.94 -16.98
N TYR A 234 -0.07 -13.98 -15.89
CA TYR A 234 -0.75 -12.78 -15.37
C TYR A 234 0.22 -11.72 -14.83
N GLN A 235 1.29 -12.17 -14.18
CA GLN A 235 2.35 -11.22 -13.73
C GLN A 235 3.01 -10.53 -14.92
N ALA A 236 3.29 -11.25 -16.01
CA ALA A 236 3.87 -10.69 -17.23
C ALA A 236 2.92 -9.62 -17.84
N LYS A 237 1.62 -9.93 -17.95
CA LYS A 237 0.61 -8.98 -18.44
C LYS A 237 0.52 -7.73 -17.53
N ALA A 238 0.58 -7.89 -16.21
CA ALA A 238 0.63 -6.75 -15.30
C ALA A 238 1.89 -5.91 -15.52
N ASN A 239 3.03 -6.56 -15.75
CA ASN A 239 4.31 -5.89 -15.94
C ASN A 239 4.40 -5.11 -17.27
N GLU A 240 3.67 -5.51 -18.31
CA GLU A 240 3.56 -4.72 -19.56
C GLU A 240 3.00 -3.32 -19.29
N THR A 241 1.97 -3.21 -18.44
CA THR A 241 1.42 -1.91 -18.05
C THR A 241 2.34 -1.16 -17.09
N ILE A 242 2.98 -1.89 -16.16
CA ILE A 242 3.93 -1.30 -15.21
C ILE A 242 5.13 -0.69 -15.94
N ALA A 243 5.68 -1.38 -16.93
CA ALA A 243 6.80 -0.85 -17.73
C ALA A 243 6.46 0.50 -18.40
N LYS A 244 5.20 0.68 -18.84
CA LYS A 244 4.75 1.96 -19.41
C LYS A 244 4.65 3.06 -18.36
N ILE A 245 4.02 2.80 -17.22
CA ILE A 245 3.88 3.82 -16.17
C ILE A 245 5.21 4.26 -15.56
N LEU A 246 6.20 3.35 -15.50
CA LEU A 246 7.55 3.70 -15.03
C LEU A 246 8.24 4.72 -15.92
N LYS A 247 7.94 4.75 -17.22
CA LYS A 247 8.49 5.69 -18.18
C LYS A 247 8.03 7.13 -17.94
N TYR A 248 6.80 7.31 -17.46
CA TYR A 248 6.15 8.63 -17.34
C TYR A 248 5.89 9.07 -15.90
N GLY A 249 6.24 8.24 -14.93
CA GLY A 249 5.98 8.45 -13.50
C GLY A 249 4.72 7.72 -13.02
N VAL A 250 4.87 6.99 -11.92
CA VAL A 250 3.86 6.02 -11.45
C VAL A 250 2.52 6.68 -11.12
N LEU A 251 2.51 7.68 -10.23
CA LEU A 251 1.24 8.23 -9.72
C LEU A 251 0.45 9.01 -10.77
N PRO A 252 1.05 9.93 -11.56
CA PRO A 252 0.34 10.61 -12.64
C PRO A 252 -0.20 9.63 -13.68
N SER A 253 0.61 8.62 -14.06
CA SER A 253 0.19 7.62 -15.05
C SER A 253 -0.96 6.76 -14.54
N CYS A 254 -0.94 6.30 -13.29
CA CYS A 254 -2.03 5.52 -12.72
C CYS A 254 -3.35 6.32 -12.72
N LYS A 255 -3.34 7.59 -12.29
CA LYS A 255 -4.54 8.44 -12.34
C LYS A 255 -5.03 8.65 -13.78
N MET A 256 -4.11 8.82 -14.72
CA MET A 256 -4.48 8.95 -16.15
C MET A 256 -5.11 7.66 -16.68
N ILE A 257 -4.55 6.51 -16.40
CA ILE A 257 -5.13 5.20 -16.79
C ILE A 257 -6.54 5.06 -16.20
N MET A 258 -6.72 5.37 -14.91
CA MET A 258 -8.04 5.36 -14.28
C MET A 258 -9.02 6.28 -15.00
N LYS A 259 -8.60 7.51 -15.33
CA LYS A 259 -9.41 8.48 -16.07
C LYS A 259 -9.79 7.98 -17.46
N LEU A 260 -8.85 7.43 -18.22
CA LEU A 260 -9.08 6.87 -19.55
C LEU A 260 -10.07 5.69 -19.53
N ASN A 261 -10.19 5.02 -18.38
CA ASN A 261 -11.12 3.92 -18.16
C ASN A 261 -12.39 4.34 -17.38
N GLY A 262 -12.72 5.63 -17.37
CA GLY A 262 -13.96 6.15 -16.81
C GLY A 262 -13.94 6.48 -15.31
N MET A 263 -12.78 6.36 -14.66
CA MET A 263 -12.61 6.68 -13.23
C MET A 263 -11.75 7.94 -13.08
N ASP A 264 -12.31 9.12 -13.30
CA ASP A 264 -11.57 10.39 -13.19
C ASP A 264 -11.24 10.74 -11.73
N TYR A 265 -10.01 10.47 -11.34
CA TYR A 265 -9.45 10.73 -10.02
C TYR A 265 -8.78 12.11 -9.87
N GLY A 266 -8.93 12.97 -10.87
CA GLY A 266 -8.22 14.25 -10.94
C GLY A 266 -6.75 14.07 -11.28
N THR A 267 -5.94 15.07 -10.90
CA THR A 267 -4.48 15.06 -11.05
C THR A 267 -3.80 14.74 -9.72
N CYS A 268 -2.51 14.44 -9.77
CA CYS A 268 -1.70 14.45 -8.55
C CYS A 268 -1.52 15.90 -8.07
N ARG A 269 -1.28 16.07 -6.77
CA ARG A 269 -0.93 17.38 -6.20
C ARG A 269 0.48 17.80 -6.61
N GLU A 270 0.68 19.09 -6.69
CA GLU A 270 2.03 19.65 -6.87
C GLU A 270 2.99 19.13 -5.77
N PRO A 271 4.26 18.89 -6.09
CA PRO A 271 4.97 19.28 -7.32
C PRO A 271 4.89 18.27 -8.47
N PHE A 272 3.98 17.28 -8.45
CA PHE A 272 3.78 16.42 -9.62
C PHE A 272 3.27 17.23 -10.81
N MET A 273 3.93 17.05 -11.95
CA MET A 273 3.52 17.69 -13.21
C MET A 273 2.47 16.84 -13.93
N PRO A 274 1.55 17.49 -14.67
CA PRO A 274 0.68 16.78 -15.60
C PRO A 274 1.49 16.03 -16.66
N LEU A 275 0.93 14.93 -17.15
CA LEU A 275 1.49 14.18 -18.27
C LEU A 275 1.34 14.99 -19.57
N ASP A 276 2.32 14.87 -20.47
CA ASP A 276 2.23 15.42 -21.81
C ASP A 276 1.34 14.58 -22.73
N GLU A 277 1.02 15.12 -23.91
CA GLU A 277 0.14 14.46 -24.88
C GLU A 277 0.70 13.12 -25.36
N ALA A 278 2.02 13.01 -25.54
CA ALA A 278 2.67 11.79 -25.99
C ALA A 278 2.56 10.67 -24.95
N ALA A 279 2.73 10.99 -23.67
CA ALA A 279 2.51 10.05 -22.57
C ALA A 279 1.05 9.61 -22.50
N ILE A 280 0.09 10.52 -22.65
CA ILE A 280 -1.34 10.21 -22.63
C ILE A 280 -1.70 9.26 -23.78
N GLU A 281 -1.20 9.50 -25.01
CA GLU A 281 -1.44 8.62 -26.16
C GLU A 281 -0.88 7.21 -25.94
N ASP A 282 0.34 7.08 -25.40
CA ASP A 282 0.91 5.75 -25.08
C ASP A 282 0.08 5.03 -24.01
N LEU A 283 -0.43 5.74 -23.00
CA LEU A 283 -1.24 5.16 -21.94
C LEU A 283 -2.65 4.75 -22.38
N LYS A 284 -3.22 5.36 -23.44
CA LYS A 284 -4.52 4.95 -24.00
C LYS A 284 -4.55 3.50 -24.49
N THR A 285 -3.40 2.93 -24.80
CA THR A 285 -3.29 1.54 -25.23
C THR A 285 -3.43 0.53 -24.09
N ILE A 286 -3.50 1.00 -22.84
CA ILE A 286 -3.65 0.14 -21.65
C ILE A 286 -5.13 -0.12 -21.42
N SER A 287 -5.55 -1.39 -21.58
CA SER A 287 -6.86 -1.87 -21.12
C SER A 287 -6.77 -2.36 -19.68
N ILE A 288 -7.77 -2.03 -18.88
CA ILE A 288 -7.95 -2.59 -17.52
C ILE A 288 -8.99 -3.71 -17.51
N ALA A 289 -9.68 -3.92 -18.63
CA ALA A 289 -10.64 -5.01 -18.80
C ALA A 289 -9.88 -6.29 -19.18
N ASP A 290 -9.83 -7.24 -18.26
CA ASP A 290 -9.51 -8.65 -18.49
C ASP A 290 -10.42 -9.53 -17.62
#